data_c5d8d12361fe2ed9ac3c39f4e0b20030
#
_entry.id   c5d8d12361fe2ed9ac3c39f4e0b20030
#
_cell.length_a   1.000
_cell.length_b   1.000
_cell.length_c   1.000
_cell.angle_alpha   90.00
_cell.angle_beta   90.00
_cell.angle_gamma   90.00
#
_symmetry.space_group_name_H-M   'P 1'
#
loop_
_entity.id
_entity.type
_entity.pdbx_description
1 polymer ?
#
loop_
_entity_poly.entity_id
_entity_poly.type
_entity_poly.pdbx_seq_one_letter_code
_entity_poly.pdbx_strand_id
1 'polypeptide(L)'
;MSSNPLRRLASQTAVYGLSSIIGRLLNYLLVPLYTRVLVTGDYGIYTEMYAWVSILWVVLTYGMETTFFRFAQSENNSPKVFSTAFTSLMVTSLLFLLVAGGNAGTIARSMGYGDHIDYIVYFAFILSLDAMAAIPFARLRQQNRPVRFAVIKLINIGLNIGFNLFFILLCPYLLSQYPDGSVARFVLLFFDPANLVSYIFISNLISTVVTLLLLLPDVRFRWLDFDFSLLKRMLVYTWPLLIVAIAGSINLSLDKILLAWLLPGDPDWVMSQVGIYGACYKVSIIMTLFVQTFRYAADPFFFAESAQNNSLKIYAEVLKIFTVIVALIFLVTTLYLDLVILFIGEAYRAGRDVIPILLMGNLFLGIFYNLSFWYKLTNRTIYGALLSVIGAGITVVLNFTLIPSFGYYGSAWAAFFAYFTMMVLSYVLSRRFFPVPYQNKRILLYLLLPVALYLVSRALPFEPGLLKYFINTMLLFVFLVTVFYLERNSLLNLIQRHKD
;
A
#
# COMPACT_ATOMS: atom_id res chain seq x y z
N MET A 1 -30.59 -11.31 -24.19
CA MET A 1 -30.36 -10.11 -23.34
C MET A 1 -28.89 -9.69 -23.49
N SER A 2 -28.59 -8.74 -24.35
CA SER A 2 -27.22 -8.22 -24.55
C SER A 2 -26.86 -7.34 -23.36
N SER A 3 -26.11 -7.88 -22.42
CA SER A 3 -25.55 -7.07 -21.32
C SER A 3 -24.61 -6.02 -21.91
N ASN A 4 -24.91 -4.75 -21.69
CA ASN A 4 -24.09 -3.61 -22.13
C ASN A 4 -22.61 -3.89 -21.74
N PRO A 5 -21.66 -3.93 -22.68
CA PRO A 5 -20.24 -4.25 -22.41
C PRO A 5 -19.62 -3.39 -21.32
N LEU A 6 -20.02 -2.11 -21.22
CA LEU A 6 -19.58 -1.20 -20.18
C LEU A 6 -20.09 -1.60 -18.79
N ARG A 7 -21.33 -2.09 -18.67
CA ARG A 7 -21.88 -2.57 -17.39
C ARG A 7 -21.19 -3.85 -16.93
N ARG A 8 -20.85 -4.74 -17.86
CA ARG A 8 -20.08 -5.95 -17.59
C ARG A 8 -18.67 -5.62 -17.13
N LEU A 9 -17.99 -4.69 -17.83
CA LEU A 9 -16.65 -4.22 -17.45
C LEU A 9 -16.66 -3.56 -16.07
N ALA A 10 -17.62 -2.67 -15.80
CA ALA A 10 -17.76 -2.01 -14.50
C ALA A 10 -18.00 -3.02 -13.35
N SER A 11 -18.87 -4.01 -13.58
CA SER A 11 -19.15 -5.07 -12.61
C SER A 11 -17.91 -5.93 -12.32
N GLN A 12 -17.16 -6.31 -13.36
CA GLN A 12 -15.93 -7.11 -13.19
C GLN A 12 -14.84 -6.30 -12.48
N THR A 13 -14.62 -5.05 -12.88
CA THR A 13 -13.66 -4.15 -12.23
C THR A 13 -14.02 -3.93 -10.75
N ALA A 14 -15.31 -3.81 -10.44
CA ALA A 14 -15.78 -3.70 -9.06
C ALA A 14 -15.45 -4.97 -8.25
N VAL A 15 -15.67 -6.17 -8.78
CA VAL A 15 -15.36 -7.44 -8.06
C VAL A 15 -13.85 -7.57 -7.82
N TYR A 16 -13.00 -7.30 -8.82
CA TYR A 16 -11.55 -7.35 -8.67
C TYR A 16 -11.02 -6.25 -7.70
N GLY A 17 -11.52 -5.03 -7.86
CA GLY A 17 -11.15 -3.91 -6.99
C GLY A 17 -11.62 -4.12 -5.56
N LEU A 18 -12.88 -4.48 -5.37
CA LEU A 18 -13.47 -4.67 -4.04
C LEU A 18 -12.81 -5.81 -3.28
N SER A 19 -12.54 -6.96 -3.91
CA SER A 19 -11.83 -8.07 -3.25
C SER A 19 -10.43 -7.67 -2.80
N SER A 20 -9.72 -6.85 -3.58
CA SER A 20 -8.40 -6.35 -3.21
C SER A 20 -8.44 -5.30 -2.08
N ILE A 21 -9.45 -4.42 -2.07
CA ILE A 21 -9.64 -3.40 -1.03
C ILE A 21 -10.07 -4.06 0.28
N ILE A 22 -11.04 -5.00 0.23
CA ILE A 22 -11.49 -5.76 1.41
C ILE A 22 -10.30 -6.51 2.01
N GLY A 23 -9.46 -7.14 1.17
CA GLY A 23 -8.27 -7.82 1.66
C GLY A 23 -7.32 -6.94 2.44
N ARG A 24 -7.07 -5.74 1.95
CA ARG A 24 -6.21 -4.77 2.63
C ARG A 24 -6.85 -4.26 3.92
N LEU A 25 -8.16 -3.99 3.92
CA LEU A 25 -8.90 -3.56 5.10
C LEU A 25 -8.89 -4.65 6.19
N LEU A 26 -9.11 -5.90 5.82
CA LEU A 26 -9.10 -7.02 6.76
C LEU A 26 -7.71 -7.26 7.36
N ASN A 27 -6.64 -7.21 6.56
CA ASN A 27 -5.26 -7.27 7.08
C ASN A 27 -4.92 -6.04 7.95
N TYR A 28 -5.50 -4.88 7.67
CA TYR A 28 -5.35 -3.70 8.50
C TYR A 28 -5.95 -3.90 9.91
N LEU A 29 -7.03 -4.69 10.03
CA LEU A 29 -7.63 -5.03 11.34
C LEU A 29 -6.74 -5.91 12.22
N LEU A 30 -5.68 -6.53 11.69
CA LEU A 30 -4.68 -7.23 12.51
C LEU A 30 -3.72 -6.26 13.25
N VAL A 31 -3.64 -5.00 12.83
CA VAL A 31 -2.74 -4.01 13.47
C VAL A 31 -3.07 -3.79 14.95
N PRO A 32 -4.34 -3.58 15.36
CA PRO A 32 -4.70 -3.51 16.77
C PRO A 32 -4.32 -4.75 17.58
N LEU A 33 -4.41 -5.93 16.98
CA LEU A 33 -4.00 -7.19 17.60
C LEU A 33 -2.49 -7.19 17.83
N TYR A 34 -1.72 -6.99 16.77
CA TYR A 34 -0.26 -7.04 16.84
C TYR A 34 0.30 -6.01 17.82
N THR A 35 -0.20 -4.77 17.78
CA THR A 35 0.31 -3.70 18.64
C THR A 35 -0.13 -3.80 20.11
N ARG A 36 -1.06 -4.69 20.46
CA ARG A 36 -1.43 -4.98 21.86
C ARG A 36 -0.73 -6.22 22.41
N VAL A 37 -0.26 -7.12 21.55
CA VAL A 37 0.34 -8.40 21.95
C VAL A 37 1.86 -8.36 21.83
N LEU A 38 2.39 -7.78 20.74
CA LEU A 38 3.83 -7.70 20.51
C LEU A 38 4.45 -6.51 21.26
N VAL A 39 5.67 -6.67 21.70
CA VAL A 39 6.51 -5.54 22.12
C VAL A 39 6.92 -4.70 20.92
N THR A 40 7.30 -3.45 21.16
CA THR A 40 7.60 -2.49 20.07
C THR A 40 8.74 -2.94 19.17
N GLY A 41 9.75 -3.62 19.72
CA GLY A 41 10.86 -4.20 18.95
C GLY A 41 10.42 -5.29 17.98
N ASP A 42 9.61 -6.24 18.43
CA ASP A 42 9.05 -7.31 17.59
C ASP A 42 8.21 -6.77 16.43
N TYR A 43 7.39 -5.76 16.71
CA TYR A 43 6.63 -5.09 15.66
C TYR A 43 7.54 -4.29 14.72
N GLY A 44 8.70 -3.85 15.20
CA GLY A 44 9.77 -3.26 14.38
C GLY A 44 10.33 -4.26 13.38
N ILE A 45 10.69 -5.46 13.85
CA ILE A 45 11.12 -6.57 12.99
C ILE A 45 10.07 -6.90 11.93
N TYR A 46 8.81 -7.07 12.34
CA TYR A 46 7.69 -7.24 11.42
C TYR A 46 7.63 -6.12 10.37
N THR A 47 7.76 -4.88 10.80
CA THR A 47 7.66 -3.69 9.92
C THR A 47 8.79 -3.63 8.89
N GLU A 48 10.03 -3.86 9.31
CA GLU A 48 11.21 -3.86 8.43
C GLU A 48 11.14 -5.02 7.44
N MET A 49 10.85 -6.23 7.91
CA MET A 49 10.77 -7.42 7.05
C MET A 49 9.72 -7.25 5.94
N TYR A 50 8.52 -6.74 6.25
CA TYR A 50 7.51 -6.46 5.23
C TYR A 50 7.86 -5.28 4.31
N ALA A 51 8.69 -4.34 4.76
CA ALA A 51 9.24 -3.30 3.88
C ALA A 51 10.19 -3.90 2.84
N TRP A 52 11.07 -4.83 3.25
CA TRP A 52 11.91 -5.62 2.34
C TRP A 52 11.08 -6.45 1.36
N VAL A 53 10.05 -7.14 1.83
CA VAL A 53 9.10 -7.90 0.98
C VAL A 53 8.51 -7.01 -0.11
N SER A 54 8.09 -5.81 0.23
CA SER A 54 7.50 -4.86 -0.74
C SER A 54 8.45 -4.52 -1.88
N ILE A 55 9.74 -4.33 -1.60
CA ILE A 55 10.76 -4.03 -2.62
C ILE A 55 11.15 -5.29 -3.41
N LEU A 56 11.45 -6.38 -2.71
CA LEU A 56 11.90 -7.62 -3.33
C LEU A 56 10.80 -8.27 -4.20
N TRP A 57 9.53 -8.15 -3.81
CA TRP A 57 8.42 -8.64 -4.63
C TRP A 57 8.36 -7.94 -5.99
N VAL A 58 8.61 -6.63 -6.04
CA VAL A 58 8.70 -5.88 -7.30
C VAL A 58 9.86 -6.36 -8.16
N VAL A 59 11.02 -6.63 -7.53
CA VAL A 59 12.20 -7.15 -8.23
C VAL A 59 11.94 -8.56 -8.77
N LEU A 60 11.32 -9.45 -7.97
CA LEU A 60 11.04 -10.83 -8.38
C LEU A 60 9.96 -10.95 -9.46
N THR A 61 8.96 -10.11 -9.42
CA THR A 61 7.90 -10.11 -10.44
C THR A 61 8.26 -9.27 -11.66
N TYR A 62 9.25 -8.40 -11.55
CA TYR A 62 9.81 -7.51 -12.59
C TYR A 62 8.79 -6.98 -13.61
N GLY A 63 7.54 -6.71 -13.19
CA GLY A 63 6.49 -6.19 -14.06
C GLY A 63 5.93 -7.21 -15.07
N MET A 64 6.23 -8.51 -14.91
CA MET A 64 5.82 -9.57 -15.84
C MET A 64 4.28 -9.69 -15.94
N GLU A 65 3.53 -9.32 -14.92
CA GLU A 65 2.06 -9.30 -14.97
C GLU A 65 1.53 -8.35 -16.05
N THR A 66 2.01 -7.10 -16.06
CA THR A 66 1.62 -6.12 -17.09
C THR A 66 2.06 -6.54 -18.47
N THR A 67 3.26 -7.11 -18.56
CA THR A 67 3.84 -7.67 -19.79
C THR A 67 3.00 -8.83 -20.31
N PHE A 68 2.57 -9.73 -19.41
CA PHE A 68 1.70 -10.84 -19.77
C PHE A 68 0.39 -10.35 -20.42
N PHE A 69 -0.30 -9.36 -19.84
CA PHE A 69 -1.54 -8.81 -20.42
C PHE A 69 -1.31 -8.25 -21.83
N ARG A 70 -0.24 -7.50 -22.02
CA ARG A 70 0.09 -6.92 -23.34
C ARG A 70 0.35 -8.00 -24.39
N PHE A 71 1.24 -8.96 -24.08
CA PHE A 71 1.62 -10.00 -25.03
C PHE A 71 0.50 -11.03 -25.25
N ALA A 72 -0.30 -11.34 -24.24
CA ALA A 72 -1.49 -12.18 -24.42
C ALA A 72 -2.45 -11.58 -25.46
N GLN A 73 -2.63 -10.26 -25.42
CA GLN A 73 -3.50 -9.56 -26.37
C GLN A 73 -2.88 -9.50 -27.80
N SER A 74 -1.58 -9.22 -27.91
CA SER A 74 -0.89 -9.11 -29.22
C SER A 74 -0.66 -10.46 -29.91
N GLU A 75 -0.52 -11.56 -29.15
CA GLU A 75 -0.29 -12.92 -29.66
C GLU A 75 -1.58 -13.78 -29.64
N ASN A 76 -2.75 -13.14 -29.73
CA ASN A 76 -4.08 -13.79 -29.76
C ASN A 76 -4.30 -14.87 -28.66
N ASN A 77 -3.87 -14.55 -27.43
CA ASN A 77 -3.98 -15.45 -26.27
C ASN A 77 -3.25 -16.78 -26.44
N SER A 78 -2.14 -16.79 -27.17
CA SER A 78 -1.32 -18.00 -27.38
C SER A 78 -0.94 -18.64 -26.03
N PRO A 79 -1.08 -19.95 -25.85
CA PRO A 79 -0.59 -20.67 -24.67
C PRO A 79 0.88 -20.43 -24.35
N LYS A 80 1.70 -20.17 -25.39
CA LYS A 80 3.13 -19.86 -25.24
C LYS A 80 3.39 -18.64 -24.35
N VAL A 81 2.54 -17.59 -24.43
CA VAL A 81 2.69 -16.38 -23.61
C VAL A 81 2.58 -16.70 -22.13
N PHE A 82 1.58 -17.51 -21.75
CA PHE A 82 1.41 -17.95 -20.37
C PHE A 82 2.58 -18.83 -19.91
N SER A 83 2.91 -19.86 -20.70
CA SER A 83 3.98 -20.80 -20.35
C SER A 83 5.33 -20.08 -20.24
N THR A 84 5.65 -19.15 -21.15
CA THR A 84 6.89 -18.37 -21.10
C THR A 84 6.96 -17.46 -19.89
N ALA A 85 5.89 -16.70 -19.61
CA ALA A 85 5.85 -15.80 -18.46
C ALA A 85 5.90 -16.57 -17.12
N PHE A 86 5.14 -17.65 -17.00
CA PHE A 86 5.10 -18.48 -15.79
C PHE A 86 6.44 -19.16 -15.53
N THR A 87 7.04 -19.78 -16.57
CA THR A 87 8.37 -20.41 -16.46
C THR A 87 9.43 -19.40 -16.03
N SER A 88 9.42 -18.21 -16.62
CA SER A 88 10.38 -17.16 -16.27
C SER A 88 10.28 -16.81 -14.78
N LEU A 89 9.07 -16.54 -14.25
CA LEU A 89 8.88 -16.25 -12.82
C LEU A 89 9.19 -17.47 -11.94
N MET A 90 8.83 -18.66 -12.36
CA MET A 90 9.14 -19.88 -11.61
C MET A 90 10.65 -20.09 -11.47
N VAL A 91 11.41 -19.97 -12.56
CA VAL A 91 12.88 -20.14 -12.53
C VAL A 91 13.55 -19.06 -11.68
N THR A 92 13.17 -17.78 -11.85
CA THR A 92 13.74 -16.68 -11.05
C THR A 92 13.35 -16.77 -9.57
N SER A 93 12.13 -17.20 -9.24
CA SER A 93 11.68 -17.43 -7.85
C SER A 93 12.40 -18.61 -7.20
N LEU A 94 12.58 -19.72 -7.92
CA LEU A 94 13.35 -20.86 -7.42
C LEU A 94 14.83 -20.50 -7.21
N LEU A 95 15.43 -19.77 -8.15
CA LEU A 95 16.79 -19.28 -7.99
C LEU A 95 16.93 -18.36 -6.78
N PHE A 96 15.98 -17.43 -6.59
CA PHE A 96 15.95 -16.59 -5.42
C PHE A 96 15.81 -17.39 -4.11
N LEU A 97 14.92 -18.39 -4.09
CA LEU A 97 14.75 -19.27 -2.94
C LEU A 97 16.04 -20.03 -2.59
N LEU A 98 16.74 -20.57 -3.60
CA LEU A 98 18.01 -21.26 -3.40
C LEU A 98 19.10 -20.30 -2.89
N VAL A 99 19.21 -19.12 -3.47
CA VAL A 99 20.23 -18.13 -3.07
C VAL A 99 19.93 -17.54 -1.69
N ALA A 100 18.72 -17.07 -1.47
CA ALA A 100 18.33 -16.46 -0.19
C ALA A 100 18.26 -17.50 0.92
N GLY A 101 17.69 -18.67 0.65
CA GLY A 101 17.63 -19.77 1.63
C GLY A 101 19.00 -20.35 1.96
N GLY A 102 19.86 -20.55 0.92
CA GLY A 102 21.23 -21.05 1.14
C GLY A 102 22.16 -20.07 1.86
N ASN A 103 21.86 -18.76 1.82
CA ASN A 103 22.60 -17.72 2.52
C ASN A 103 21.81 -17.12 3.69
N ALA A 104 20.73 -17.76 4.16
CA ALA A 104 19.83 -17.21 5.17
C ALA A 104 20.56 -16.79 6.44
N GLY A 105 21.50 -17.58 6.93
CA GLY A 105 22.30 -17.24 8.11
C GLY A 105 23.21 -16.02 7.93
N THR A 106 23.75 -15.79 6.74
CA THR A 106 24.55 -14.60 6.45
C THR A 106 23.67 -13.36 6.34
N ILE A 107 22.53 -13.49 5.66
CA ILE A 107 21.54 -12.41 5.52
C ILE A 107 20.98 -12.03 6.90
N ALA A 108 20.56 -13.02 7.71
CA ALA A 108 20.05 -12.79 9.06
C ALA A 108 21.05 -12.02 9.92
N ARG A 109 22.33 -12.45 9.94
CA ARG A 109 23.38 -11.75 10.69
C ARG A 109 23.62 -10.33 10.18
N SER A 110 23.62 -10.10 8.88
CA SER A 110 23.79 -8.76 8.31
C SER A 110 22.65 -7.79 8.61
N MET A 111 21.46 -8.34 8.87
CA MET A 111 20.26 -7.57 9.27
C MET A 111 20.11 -7.46 10.81
N GLY A 112 21.03 -8.02 11.60
CA GLY A 112 20.92 -8.03 13.05
C GLY A 112 20.02 -9.12 13.63
N TYR A 113 19.55 -10.08 12.80
CA TYR A 113 18.65 -11.18 13.20
C TYR A 113 19.40 -12.52 13.28
N GLY A 114 20.65 -12.52 13.77
CA GLY A 114 21.50 -13.72 13.78
C GLY A 114 20.88 -14.93 14.48
N ASP A 115 20.06 -14.71 15.49
CA ASP A 115 19.36 -15.77 16.26
C ASP A 115 18.05 -16.23 15.60
N HIS A 116 17.59 -15.53 14.54
CA HIS A 116 16.31 -15.76 13.85
C HIS A 116 16.51 -15.98 12.35
N ILE A 117 17.32 -16.99 11.99
CA ILE A 117 17.55 -17.39 10.58
C ILE A 117 16.25 -17.82 9.91
N ASP A 118 15.32 -18.36 10.69
CA ASP A 118 13.98 -18.79 10.27
C ASP A 118 13.18 -17.66 9.61
N TYR A 119 13.32 -16.40 10.03
CA TYR A 119 12.64 -15.26 9.40
C TYR A 119 13.01 -15.13 7.92
N ILE A 120 14.30 -15.22 7.61
CA ILE A 120 14.78 -15.11 6.22
C ILE A 120 14.27 -16.29 5.39
N VAL A 121 14.27 -17.49 5.96
CA VAL A 121 13.75 -18.69 5.29
C VAL A 121 12.25 -18.54 4.98
N TYR A 122 11.43 -18.14 5.97
CA TYR A 122 10.00 -17.91 5.74
C TYR A 122 9.75 -16.88 4.65
N PHE A 123 10.46 -15.75 4.67
CA PHE A 123 10.30 -14.73 3.64
C PHE A 123 10.80 -15.15 2.27
N ALA A 124 11.86 -15.94 2.18
CA ALA A 124 12.33 -16.50 0.92
C ALA A 124 11.25 -17.40 0.28
N PHE A 125 10.57 -18.24 1.08
CA PHE A 125 9.45 -19.04 0.62
C PHE A 125 8.22 -18.16 0.25
N ILE A 126 7.80 -17.25 1.12
CA ILE A 126 6.64 -16.37 0.87
C ILE A 126 6.81 -15.61 -0.44
N LEU A 127 7.95 -14.92 -0.61
CA LEU A 127 8.24 -14.14 -1.82
C LEU A 127 8.26 -14.99 -3.08
N SER A 128 8.91 -16.16 -3.02
CA SER A 128 9.01 -17.07 -4.16
C SER A 128 7.64 -17.59 -4.58
N LEU A 129 6.83 -18.05 -3.63
CA LEU A 129 5.50 -18.59 -3.90
C LEU A 129 4.52 -17.50 -4.36
N ASP A 130 4.57 -16.31 -3.77
CA ASP A 130 3.75 -15.17 -4.19
C ASP A 130 4.11 -14.69 -5.60
N ALA A 131 5.40 -14.65 -5.95
CA ALA A 131 5.83 -14.31 -7.30
C ALA A 131 5.37 -15.37 -8.33
N MET A 132 5.45 -16.65 -8.00
CA MET A 132 4.92 -17.73 -8.83
C MET A 132 3.40 -17.63 -9.01
N ALA A 133 2.65 -17.18 -8.01
CA ALA A 133 1.20 -17.00 -8.07
C ALA A 133 0.76 -15.81 -8.95
N ALA A 134 1.65 -14.86 -9.26
CA ALA A 134 1.31 -13.63 -9.97
C ALA A 134 0.73 -13.88 -11.37
N ILE A 135 1.34 -14.76 -12.18
CA ILE A 135 0.87 -15.07 -13.54
C ILE A 135 -0.42 -15.89 -13.56
N PRO A 136 -0.62 -16.94 -12.73
CA PRO A 136 -1.92 -17.58 -12.58
C PRO A 136 -3.06 -16.62 -12.21
N PHE A 137 -2.84 -15.69 -11.28
CA PHE A 137 -3.83 -14.64 -10.98
C PHE A 137 -4.06 -13.70 -12.16
N ALA A 138 -3.03 -13.28 -12.88
CA ALA A 138 -3.16 -12.49 -14.09
C ALA A 138 -3.99 -13.21 -15.16
N ARG A 139 -3.78 -14.53 -15.33
CA ARG A 139 -4.57 -15.37 -16.25
C ARG A 139 -6.04 -15.43 -15.88
N LEU A 140 -6.40 -15.58 -14.59
CA LEU A 140 -7.80 -15.55 -14.15
C LEU A 140 -8.48 -14.24 -14.55
N ARG A 141 -7.76 -13.10 -14.45
CA ARG A 141 -8.27 -11.79 -14.89
C ARG A 141 -8.40 -11.71 -16.40
N GLN A 142 -7.41 -12.19 -17.14
CA GLN A 142 -7.44 -12.25 -18.61
C GLN A 142 -8.63 -13.09 -19.12
N GLN A 143 -8.91 -14.20 -18.46
CA GLN A 143 -10.03 -15.10 -18.79
C GLN A 143 -11.40 -14.60 -18.30
N ASN A 144 -11.47 -13.40 -17.69
CA ASN A 144 -12.70 -12.85 -17.11
C ASN A 144 -13.38 -13.81 -16.09
N ARG A 145 -12.58 -14.38 -15.17
CA ARG A 145 -13.04 -15.25 -14.08
C ARG A 145 -12.99 -14.56 -12.71
N PRO A 146 -13.76 -13.46 -12.51
CA PRO A 146 -13.64 -12.61 -11.33
C PRO A 146 -14.00 -13.33 -10.02
N VAL A 147 -15.02 -14.20 -10.06
CA VAL A 147 -15.47 -14.94 -8.87
C VAL A 147 -14.38 -15.87 -8.36
N ARG A 148 -13.73 -16.65 -9.25
CA ARG A 148 -12.64 -17.54 -8.84
C ARG A 148 -11.44 -16.78 -8.29
N PHE A 149 -11.06 -15.66 -8.93
CA PHE A 149 -10.04 -14.76 -8.42
C PHE A 149 -10.38 -14.26 -7.01
N ALA A 150 -11.61 -13.75 -6.81
CA ALA A 150 -12.06 -13.20 -5.53
C ALA A 150 -12.11 -14.28 -4.43
N VAL A 151 -12.64 -15.48 -4.73
CA VAL A 151 -12.70 -16.59 -3.78
C VAL A 151 -11.31 -17.00 -3.31
N ILE A 152 -10.35 -17.21 -4.22
CA ILE A 152 -8.98 -17.58 -3.84
C ILE A 152 -8.33 -16.49 -2.99
N LYS A 153 -8.50 -15.20 -3.34
CA LYS A 153 -8.01 -14.07 -2.54
C LYS A 153 -8.64 -14.00 -1.16
N LEU A 154 -9.95 -14.22 -1.05
CA LEU A 154 -10.65 -14.22 0.25
C LEU A 154 -10.25 -15.42 1.12
N ILE A 155 -10.01 -16.60 0.53
CA ILE A 155 -9.48 -17.77 1.26
C ILE A 155 -8.09 -17.45 1.79
N ASN A 156 -7.19 -16.88 0.96
CA ASN A 156 -5.85 -16.46 1.41
C ASN A 156 -5.94 -15.53 2.63
N ILE A 157 -6.77 -14.49 2.56
CA ILE A 157 -6.94 -13.51 3.64
C ILE A 157 -7.54 -14.19 4.88
N GLY A 158 -8.58 -15.00 4.70
CA GLY A 158 -9.25 -15.72 5.78
C GLY A 158 -8.30 -16.68 6.52
N LEU A 159 -7.46 -17.41 5.78
CA LEU A 159 -6.44 -18.28 6.36
C LEU A 159 -5.38 -17.49 7.09
N ASN A 160 -4.86 -16.41 6.49
CA ASN A 160 -3.87 -15.56 7.13
C ASN A 160 -4.40 -14.99 8.46
N ILE A 161 -5.61 -14.44 8.46
CA ILE A 161 -6.24 -13.93 9.69
C ILE A 161 -6.52 -15.06 10.67
N GLY A 162 -7.10 -16.17 10.22
CA GLY A 162 -7.43 -17.30 11.07
C GLY A 162 -6.21 -17.88 11.79
N PHE A 163 -5.10 -18.10 11.07
CA PHE A 163 -3.87 -18.58 11.68
C PHE A 163 -3.20 -17.54 12.60
N ASN A 164 -3.28 -16.26 12.26
CA ASN A 164 -2.83 -15.20 13.17
C ASN A 164 -3.62 -15.18 14.47
N LEU A 165 -4.96 -15.28 14.41
CA LEU A 165 -5.79 -15.37 15.62
C LEU A 165 -5.50 -16.65 16.40
N PHE A 166 -5.28 -17.76 15.72
CA PHE A 166 -4.93 -19.04 16.34
C PHE A 166 -3.60 -18.95 17.11
N PHE A 167 -2.53 -18.51 16.45
CA PHE A 167 -1.21 -18.48 17.08
C PHE A 167 -1.04 -17.33 18.08
N ILE A 168 -1.58 -16.15 17.80
CA ILE A 168 -1.33 -14.95 18.62
C ILE A 168 -2.33 -14.80 19.77
N LEU A 169 -3.55 -15.31 19.63
CA LEU A 169 -4.55 -15.24 20.71
C LEU A 169 -4.85 -16.60 21.33
N LEU A 170 -5.21 -17.60 20.53
CA LEU A 170 -5.73 -18.85 21.06
C LEU A 170 -4.61 -19.67 21.74
N CYS A 171 -3.43 -19.82 21.15
CA CYS A 171 -2.35 -20.58 21.77
C CYS A 171 -1.89 -19.96 23.10
N PRO A 172 -1.58 -18.66 23.22
CA PRO A 172 -1.26 -18.03 24.51
C PRO A 172 -2.40 -18.13 25.53
N TYR A 173 -3.66 -17.97 25.09
CA TYR A 173 -4.82 -18.14 25.97
C TYR A 173 -4.90 -19.56 26.55
N LEU A 174 -4.74 -20.60 25.73
CA LEU A 174 -4.75 -21.98 26.19
C LEU A 174 -3.62 -22.27 27.19
N LEU A 175 -2.43 -21.73 26.95
CA LEU A 175 -1.29 -21.87 27.87
C LEU A 175 -1.55 -21.17 29.21
N SER A 176 -2.21 -20.00 29.19
CA SER A 176 -2.53 -19.27 30.43
C SER A 176 -3.63 -19.95 31.26
N GLN A 177 -4.62 -20.59 30.60
CA GLN A 177 -5.72 -21.27 31.29
C GLN A 177 -5.38 -22.65 31.78
N TYR A 178 -4.47 -23.37 31.11
CA TYR A 178 -4.13 -24.78 31.42
C TYR A 178 -2.60 -24.98 31.51
N PRO A 179 -1.87 -24.27 32.39
CA PRO A 179 -0.40 -24.21 32.36
C PRO A 179 0.27 -25.58 32.53
N ASP A 180 -0.30 -26.48 33.35
CA ASP A 180 0.27 -27.79 33.65
C ASP A 180 -0.50 -28.96 33.00
N GLY A 181 -1.48 -28.67 32.13
CA GLY A 181 -2.36 -29.66 31.54
C GLY A 181 -1.81 -30.35 30.28
N SER A 182 -2.48 -31.42 29.86
CA SER A 182 -2.23 -32.08 28.57
C SER A 182 -2.37 -31.10 27.38
N VAL A 183 -3.24 -30.09 27.53
CA VAL A 183 -3.47 -29.03 26.52
C VAL A 183 -2.20 -28.17 26.35
N ALA A 184 -1.58 -27.74 27.46
CA ALA A 184 -0.35 -26.97 27.37
C ALA A 184 0.79 -27.77 26.72
N ARG A 185 0.96 -29.05 27.13
CA ARG A 185 1.96 -29.94 26.50
C ARG A 185 1.71 -30.09 24.99
N PHE A 186 0.46 -30.25 24.58
CA PHE A 186 0.13 -30.35 23.17
C PHE A 186 0.41 -29.06 22.40
N VAL A 187 0.05 -27.90 22.94
CA VAL A 187 0.32 -26.59 22.32
C VAL A 187 1.82 -26.34 22.20
N LEU A 188 2.61 -26.64 23.24
CA LEU A 188 4.07 -26.46 23.26
C LEU A 188 4.82 -27.36 22.28
N LEU A 189 4.19 -28.40 21.70
CA LEU A 189 4.82 -29.22 20.65
C LEU A 189 5.04 -28.41 19.33
N PHE A 190 4.23 -27.40 19.07
CA PHE A 190 4.27 -26.63 17.82
C PHE A 190 4.26 -25.11 18.01
N PHE A 191 4.19 -24.64 19.25
CA PHE A 191 4.10 -23.22 19.57
C PHE A 191 5.11 -22.84 20.65
N ASP A 192 5.96 -21.86 20.32
CA ASP A 192 6.90 -21.23 21.24
C ASP A 192 6.42 -19.81 21.60
N PRO A 193 6.02 -19.56 22.86
CA PRO A 193 5.54 -18.25 23.28
C PRO A 193 6.58 -17.13 23.17
N ALA A 194 7.87 -17.47 23.14
CA ALA A 194 8.95 -16.49 23.07
C ALA A 194 9.14 -15.92 21.66
N ASN A 195 8.62 -16.60 20.62
CA ASN A 195 8.85 -16.21 19.22
C ASN A 195 7.56 -15.93 18.45
N LEU A 196 6.73 -14.99 18.95
CA LEU A 196 5.44 -14.66 18.35
C LEU A 196 5.56 -14.12 16.90
N VAL A 197 6.65 -13.44 16.58
CA VAL A 197 6.88 -12.86 15.23
C VAL A 197 6.94 -13.96 14.16
N SER A 198 7.60 -15.09 14.44
CA SER A 198 7.65 -16.24 13.53
C SER A 198 6.26 -16.71 13.11
N TYR A 199 5.29 -16.73 14.04
CA TYR A 199 3.94 -17.21 13.74
C TYR A 199 3.14 -16.27 12.86
N ILE A 200 3.46 -14.97 12.83
CA ILE A 200 2.91 -14.06 11.83
C ILE A 200 3.40 -14.46 10.44
N PHE A 201 4.68 -14.78 10.31
CA PHE A 201 5.27 -15.20 9.04
C PHE A 201 4.79 -16.59 8.61
N ILE A 202 4.69 -17.54 9.56
CA ILE A 202 4.13 -18.87 9.32
C ILE A 202 2.66 -18.78 8.86
N SER A 203 1.85 -17.93 9.47
CA SER A 203 0.46 -17.70 9.06
C SER A 203 0.36 -17.20 7.61
N ASN A 204 1.24 -16.28 7.23
CA ASN A 204 1.35 -15.80 5.85
C ASN A 204 1.84 -16.91 4.92
N LEU A 205 2.87 -17.65 5.30
CA LEU A 205 3.41 -18.76 4.50
C LEU A 205 2.34 -19.83 4.23
N ILE A 206 1.60 -20.28 5.24
CA ILE A 206 0.52 -21.26 5.09
C ILE A 206 -0.54 -20.73 4.10
N SER A 207 -0.96 -19.48 4.26
CA SER A 207 -1.96 -18.88 3.37
C SER A 207 -1.47 -18.76 1.93
N THR A 208 -0.19 -18.47 1.72
CA THR A 208 0.44 -18.39 0.40
C THR A 208 0.58 -19.78 -0.24
N VAL A 209 1.00 -20.80 0.52
CA VAL A 209 1.06 -22.20 0.03
C VAL A 209 -0.33 -22.67 -0.42
N VAL A 210 -1.36 -22.49 0.43
CA VAL A 210 -2.73 -22.88 0.07
C VAL A 210 -3.22 -22.12 -1.18
N THR A 211 -2.88 -20.84 -1.29
CA THR A 211 -3.21 -20.03 -2.47
C THR A 211 -2.62 -20.62 -3.74
N LEU A 212 -1.35 -20.99 -3.71
CA LEU A 212 -0.69 -21.60 -4.87
C LEU A 212 -1.34 -22.96 -5.22
N LEU A 213 -1.64 -23.79 -4.22
CA LEU A 213 -2.34 -25.07 -4.43
C LEU A 213 -3.71 -24.88 -5.08
N LEU A 214 -4.49 -23.88 -4.65
CA LEU A 214 -5.78 -23.55 -5.24
C LEU A 214 -5.67 -23.02 -6.69
N LEU A 215 -4.52 -22.44 -7.05
CA LEU A 215 -4.24 -21.96 -8.41
C LEU A 215 -3.73 -23.06 -9.35
N LEU A 216 -3.22 -24.19 -8.83
CA LEU A 216 -2.66 -25.27 -9.67
C LEU A 216 -3.60 -25.74 -10.80
N PRO A 217 -4.94 -25.91 -10.59
CA PRO A 217 -5.84 -26.30 -11.69
C PRO A 217 -5.92 -25.29 -12.83
N ASP A 218 -5.57 -24.01 -12.56
CA ASP A 218 -5.55 -22.95 -13.56
C ASP A 218 -4.18 -22.82 -14.26
N VAL A 219 -3.16 -23.50 -13.74
CA VAL A 219 -1.82 -23.56 -14.33
C VAL A 219 -1.80 -24.64 -15.42
N ARG A 220 -2.34 -24.32 -16.61
CA ARG A 220 -2.21 -25.17 -17.80
C ARG A 220 -0.82 -24.96 -18.40
N PHE A 221 0.19 -25.44 -17.71
CA PHE A 221 1.58 -25.28 -18.04
C PHE A 221 2.10 -26.46 -18.88
N ARG A 222 2.81 -26.15 -19.97
CA ARG A 222 3.52 -27.11 -20.78
C ARG A 222 4.93 -26.58 -21.05
N TRP A 223 5.95 -27.29 -20.57
CA TRP A 223 7.34 -26.94 -20.78
C TRP A 223 7.69 -26.75 -22.27
N LEU A 224 7.05 -27.52 -23.12
CA LEU A 224 7.23 -27.49 -24.59
C LEU A 224 6.72 -26.18 -25.22
N ASP A 225 5.89 -25.41 -24.52
CA ASP A 225 5.37 -24.14 -25.02
C ASP A 225 6.23 -22.93 -24.60
N PHE A 226 7.38 -23.15 -23.93
CA PHE A 226 8.32 -22.09 -23.61
C PHE A 226 9.04 -21.58 -24.85
N ASP A 227 9.08 -20.27 -25.03
CA ASP A 227 9.69 -19.60 -26.18
C ASP A 227 10.70 -18.54 -25.72
N PHE A 228 11.99 -18.81 -25.92
CA PHE A 228 13.05 -17.89 -25.51
C PHE A 228 13.05 -16.57 -26.30
N SER A 229 12.67 -16.60 -27.57
CA SER A 229 12.56 -15.38 -28.39
C SER A 229 11.45 -14.48 -27.88
N LEU A 230 10.32 -15.09 -27.51
CA LEU A 230 9.20 -14.39 -26.87
C LEU A 230 9.63 -13.81 -25.51
N LEU A 231 10.32 -14.57 -24.66
CA LEU A 231 10.85 -14.10 -23.40
C LEU A 231 11.72 -12.86 -23.56
N LYS A 232 12.65 -12.88 -24.53
CA LYS A 232 13.53 -11.73 -24.80
C LYS A 232 12.71 -10.47 -25.15
N ARG A 233 11.69 -10.58 -26.00
CA ARG A 233 10.78 -9.47 -26.34
C ARG A 233 10.01 -8.97 -25.10
N MET A 234 9.55 -9.89 -24.27
CA MET A 234 8.84 -9.56 -23.02
C MET A 234 9.76 -8.83 -22.05
N LEU A 235 11.00 -9.28 -21.85
CA LEU A 235 11.98 -8.64 -20.96
C LEU A 235 12.38 -7.25 -21.40
N VAL A 236 12.57 -7.03 -22.71
CA VAL A 236 12.85 -5.70 -23.28
C VAL A 236 11.70 -4.73 -22.98
N TYR A 237 10.46 -5.19 -23.07
CA TYR A 237 9.30 -4.37 -22.71
C TYR A 237 9.19 -4.12 -21.21
N THR A 238 9.53 -5.11 -20.39
CA THR A 238 9.40 -5.09 -18.94
C THR A 238 10.41 -4.17 -18.25
N TRP A 239 11.63 -4.06 -18.79
CA TRP A 239 12.74 -3.35 -18.14
C TRP A 239 12.41 -1.91 -17.72
N PRO A 240 11.81 -1.04 -18.54
CA PRO A 240 11.44 0.30 -18.11
C PRO A 240 10.35 0.29 -17.02
N LEU A 241 9.42 -0.68 -17.06
CA LEU A 241 8.36 -0.83 -16.06
C LEU A 241 8.93 -1.21 -14.70
N LEU A 242 9.96 -2.05 -14.68
CA LEU A 242 10.65 -2.46 -13.46
C LEU A 242 11.29 -1.25 -12.76
N ILE A 243 11.96 -0.36 -13.47
CA ILE A 243 12.56 0.84 -12.90
C ILE A 243 11.48 1.71 -12.20
N VAL A 244 10.34 1.92 -12.87
CA VAL A 244 9.22 2.70 -12.30
C VAL A 244 8.64 2.03 -11.07
N ALA A 245 8.49 0.71 -11.11
CA ALA A 245 7.92 -0.06 -10.00
C ALA A 245 8.87 -0.08 -8.79
N ILE A 246 10.19 -0.23 -9.01
CA ILE A 246 11.20 -0.12 -7.95
C ILE A 246 11.19 1.30 -7.34
N ALA A 247 11.18 2.35 -8.15
CA ALA A 247 11.11 3.72 -7.63
C ALA A 247 9.84 3.95 -6.80
N GLY A 248 8.70 3.42 -7.24
CA GLY A 248 7.45 3.45 -6.48
C GLY A 248 7.54 2.71 -5.15
N SER A 249 8.18 1.53 -5.12
CA SER A 249 8.35 0.72 -3.90
C SER A 249 9.33 1.37 -2.92
N ILE A 250 10.40 1.99 -3.41
CA ILE A 250 11.33 2.80 -2.63
C ILE A 250 10.58 3.93 -1.91
N ASN A 251 9.78 4.69 -2.64
CA ASN A 251 9.00 5.80 -2.07
C ASN A 251 8.03 5.36 -0.96
N LEU A 252 7.55 4.11 -0.97
CA LEU A 252 6.55 3.61 -0.02
C LEU A 252 7.14 2.86 1.16
N SER A 253 8.33 2.28 1.04
CA SER A 253 8.80 1.27 1.99
C SER A 253 10.24 1.46 2.48
N LEU A 254 11.10 2.16 1.71
CA LEU A 254 12.52 2.26 2.03
C LEU A 254 12.80 3.05 3.33
N ASP A 255 11.92 3.98 3.69
CA ASP A 255 11.99 4.76 4.93
C ASP A 255 12.10 3.87 6.18
N LYS A 256 11.38 2.74 6.21
CA LYS A 256 11.37 1.80 7.34
C LYS A 256 12.67 1.00 7.43
N ILE A 257 13.22 0.61 6.27
CA ILE A 257 14.51 -0.08 6.17
C ILE A 257 15.64 0.86 6.57
N LEU A 258 15.66 2.07 6.01
CA LEU A 258 16.70 3.04 6.33
C LEU A 258 16.63 3.51 7.79
N LEU A 259 15.44 3.55 8.39
CA LEU A 259 15.29 3.85 9.82
C LEU A 259 15.99 2.79 10.67
N ALA A 260 15.82 1.49 10.35
CA ALA A 260 16.49 0.41 11.04
C ALA A 260 18.03 0.46 10.92
N TRP A 261 18.53 0.96 9.79
CA TRP A 261 19.96 0.91 9.48
C TRP A 261 20.72 2.18 9.81
N LEU A 262 20.07 3.34 9.77
CA LEU A 262 20.72 4.64 9.92
C LEU A 262 20.52 5.28 11.31
N LEU A 263 19.53 4.80 12.08
CA LEU A 263 19.27 5.34 13.40
C LEU A 263 20.38 4.90 14.37
N PRO A 264 21.15 5.84 14.95
CA PRO A 264 22.19 5.48 15.91
C PRO A 264 21.57 5.06 17.24
N GLY A 265 22.03 3.95 17.81
CA GLY A 265 21.58 3.47 19.11
C GLY A 265 21.76 1.98 19.30
N ASP A 266 21.27 1.49 20.43
CA ASP A 266 21.17 0.06 20.69
C ASP A 266 20.20 -0.63 19.73
N PRO A 267 20.51 -1.84 19.21
CA PRO A 267 19.67 -2.53 18.23
C PRO A 267 18.21 -2.72 18.68
N ASP A 268 17.97 -3.09 19.93
CA ASP A 268 16.62 -3.31 20.45
C ASP A 268 15.84 -2.01 20.53
N TRP A 269 16.52 -0.93 20.96
CA TRP A 269 15.91 0.39 20.96
C TRP A 269 15.61 0.87 19.53
N VAL A 270 16.52 0.66 18.57
CA VAL A 270 16.30 1.01 17.16
C VAL A 270 15.10 0.28 16.61
N MET A 271 15.00 -1.04 16.85
CA MET A 271 13.83 -1.82 16.42
C MET A 271 12.53 -1.33 17.07
N SER A 272 12.58 -0.92 18.33
CA SER A 272 11.44 -0.30 19.00
C SER A 272 11.00 1.00 18.31
N GLN A 273 11.93 1.86 17.86
CA GLN A 273 11.61 3.07 17.10
C GLN A 273 10.99 2.74 15.73
N VAL A 274 11.50 1.72 15.04
CA VAL A 274 10.92 1.22 13.78
C VAL A 274 9.48 0.72 14.00
N GLY A 275 9.25 0.01 15.10
CA GLY A 275 7.92 -0.49 15.48
C GLY A 275 6.93 0.63 15.77
N ILE A 276 7.33 1.62 16.55
CA ILE A 276 6.52 2.83 16.86
C ILE A 276 6.16 3.55 15.55
N TYR A 277 7.15 3.80 14.71
CA TYR A 277 6.94 4.43 13.40
C TYR A 277 6.00 3.61 12.51
N GLY A 278 6.23 2.29 12.41
CA GLY A 278 5.41 1.36 11.63
C GLY A 278 3.95 1.36 12.06
N ALA A 279 3.68 1.36 13.38
CA ALA A 279 2.32 1.41 13.92
C ALA A 279 1.63 2.75 13.61
N CYS A 280 2.32 3.88 13.79
CA CYS A 280 1.81 5.20 13.44
C CYS A 280 1.59 5.35 11.93
N TYR A 281 2.50 4.79 11.10
CA TYR A 281 2.32 4.74 9.66
C TYR A 281 1.03 3.99 9.26
N LYS A 282 0.70 2.89 9.95
CA LYS A 282 -0.56 2.17 9.72
C LYS A 282 -1.78 3.04 10.01
N VAL A 283 -1.75 3.90 11.03
CA VAL A 283 -2.86 4.86 11.27
C VAL A 283 -3.05 5.80 10.07
N SER A 284 -1.98 6.25 9.44
CA SER A 284 -2.06 7.12 8.27
C SER A 284 -2.54 6.42 6.98
N ILE A 285 -2.60 5.09 6.96
CA ILE A 285 -3.05 4.29 5.80
C ILE A 285 -4.49 4.61 5.39
N ILE A 286 -5.35 5.11 6.29
CA ILE A 286 -6.71 5.54 5.95
C ILE A 286 -6.75 6.48 4.75
N MET A 287 -5.77 7.39 4.65
CA MET A 287 -5.60 8.28 3.51
C MET A 287 -5.25 7.52 2.23
N THR A 288 -4.30 6.60 2.31
CA THR A 288 -3.87 5.81 1.13
C THR A 288 -4.94 4.84 0.66
N LEU A 289 -5.76 4.29 1.56
CA LEU A 289 -6.91 3.46 1.18
C LEU A 289 -7.93 4.27 0.37
N PHE A 290 -8.25 5.48 0.80
CA PHE A 290 -9.11 6.37 0.04
C PHE A 290 -8.51 6.71 -1.32
N VAL A 291 -7.24 7.12 -1.37
CA VAL A 291 -6.53 7.45 -2.61
C VAL A 291 -6.54 6.27 -3.60
N GLN A 292 -6.32 5.05 -3.13
CA GLN A 292 -6.34 3.86 -3.98
C GLN A 292 -7.75 3.56 -4.50
N THR A 293 -8.77 3.63 -3.63
CA THR A 293 -10.17 3.45 -4.01
C THR A 293 -10.59 4.46 -5.07
N PHE A 294 -10.22 5.72 -4.86
CA PHE A 294 -10.46 6.77 -5.84
C PHE A 294 -9.79 6.47 -7.19
N ARG A 295 -8.53 6.03 -7.21
CA ARG A 295 -7.82 5.67 -8.44
C ARG A 295 -8.53 4.57 -9.24
N TYR A 296 -9.04 3.53 -8.59
CA TYR A 296 -9.78 2.46 -9.27
C TYR A 296 -11.04 2.97 -9.99
N ALA A 297 -11.72 3.95 -9.41
CA ALA A 297 -12.90 4.57 -10.01
C ALA A 297 -12.52 5.64 -11.05
N ALA A 298 -11.49 6.41 -10.79
CA ALA A 298 -11.10 7.58 -11.57
C ALA A 298 -10.41 7.21 -12.89
N ASP A 299 -9.55 6.17 -12.91
CA ASP A 299 -8.82 5.77 -14.12
C ASP A 299 -9.78 5.51 -15.32
N PRO A 300 -10.80 4.63 -15.24
CA PRO A 300 -11.72 4.41 -16.36
C PRO A 300 -12.53 5.67 -16.72
N PHE A 301 -12.95 6.46 -15.69
CA PHE A 301 -13.72 7.68 -15.88
C PHE A 301 -12.95 8.72 -16.71
N PHE A 302 -11.70 9.00 -16.38
CA PHE A 302 -10.90 10.00 -17.09
C PHE A 302 -10.62 9.61 -18.54
N PHE A 303 -10.37 8.31 -18.81
CA PHE A 303 -10.21 7.83 -20.18
C PHE A 303 -11.51 7.95 -21.00
N ALA A 304 -12.65 7.63 -20.40
CA ALA A 304 -13.95 7.77 -21.09
C ALA A 304 -14.29 9.23 -21.39
N GLU A 305 -13.99 10.14 -20.44
CA GLU A 305 -14.29 11.56 -20.56
C GLU A 305 -13.34 12.30 -21.50
N SER A 306 -12.16 11.72 -21.80
CA SER A 306 -11.12 12.36 -22.65
C SER A 306 -11.60 12.70 -24.06
N ALA A 307 -12.62 12.02 -24.56
CA ALA A 307 -13.21 12.25 -25.88
C ALA A 307 -14.23 13.41 -25.91
N GLN A 308 -14.60 14.00 -24.77
CA GLN A 308 -15.62 15.04 -24.68
C GLN A 308 -15.04 16.46 -24.72
N ASN A 309 -15.79 17.41 -25.31
CA ASN A 309 -15.38 18.81 -25.48
C ASN A 309 -15.13 19.58 -24.17
N ASN A 310 -15.63 19.11 -23.02
CA ASN A 310 -15.51 19.77 -21.71
C ASN A 310 -14.59 19.01 -20.74
N SER A 311 -13.81 18.05 -21.21
CA SER A 311 -12.97 17.17 -20.38
C SER A 311 -12.03 17.91 -19.42
N LEU A 312 -11.38 19.00 -19.86
CA LEU A 312 -10.46 19.79 -19.04
C LEU A 312 -11.13 20.43 -17.81
N LYS A 313 -12.38 20.92 -17.94
CA LYS A 313 -13.14 21.49 -16.81
C LYS A 313 -13.52 20.40 -15.82
N ILE A 314 -13.89 19.22 -16.31
CA ILE A 314 -14.22 18.06 -15.48
C ILE A 314 -13.00 17.61 -14.69
N TYR A 315 -11.81 17.56 -15.32
CA TYR A 315 -10.57 17.21 -14.61
C TYR A 315 -10.22 18.20 -13.50
N ALA A 316 -10.43 19.51 -13.74
CA ALA A 316 -10.24 20.52 -12.70
C ALA A 316 -11.22 20.36 -11.54
N GLU A 317 -12.48 20.04 -11.82
CA GLU A 317 -13.51 19.83 -10.81
C GLU A 317 -13.24 18.57 -9.97
N VAL A 318 -12.85 17.46 -10.64
CA VAL A 318 -12.50 16.21 -9.95
C VAL A 318 -11.31 16.40 -9.02
N LEU A 319 -10.25 17.11 -9.45
CA LEU A 319 -9.11 17.41 -8.57
C LEU A 319 -9.55 18.24 -7.35
N LYS A 320 -10.42 19.23 -7.56
CA LYS A 320 -10.94 20.09 -6.49
C LYS A 320 -11.73 19.28 -5.45
N ILE A 321 -12.70 18.46 -5.91
CA ILE A 321 -13.50 17.59 -5.04
C ILE A 321 -12.60 16.59 -4.30
N PHE A 322 -11.67 15.96 -5.01
CA PHE A 322 -10.70 15.06 -4.40
C PHE A 322 -9.92 15.76 -3.29
N THR A 323 -9.42 16.98 -3.55
CA THR A 323 -8.66 17.75 -2.55
C THR A 323 -9.51 18.05 -1.31
N VAL A 324 -10.78 18.41 -1.47
CA VAL A 324 -11.70 18.63 -0.34
C VAL A 324 -11.85 17.37 0.52
N ILE A 325 -12.02 16.20 -0.12
CA ILE A 325 -12.23 14.93 0.62
C ILE A 325 -10.96 14.53 1.37
N VAL A 326 -9.78 14.58 0.72
CA VAL A 326 -8.53 14.21 1.41
C VAL A 326 -8.16 15.22 2.50
N ALA A 327 -8.50 16.51 2.33
CA ALA A 327 -8.37 17.54 3.34
C ALA A 327 -9.31 17.28 4.54
N LEU A 328 -10.53 16.82 4.28
CA LEU A 328 -11.48 16.42 5.32
C LEU A 328 -10.97 15.19 6.09
N ILE A 329 -10.44 14.17 5.40
CA ILE A 329 -9.82 12.99 6.04
C ILE A 329 -8.66 13.42 6.93
N PHE A 330 -7.79 14.30 6.44
CA PHE A 330 -6.69 14.87 7.23
C PHE A 330 -7.22 15.56 8.48
N LEU A 331 -8.19 16.48 8.34
CA LEU A 331 -8.71 17.28 9.43
C LEU A 331 -9.42 16.41 10.48
N VAL A 332 -10.31 15.50 10.07
CA VAL A 332 -10.99 14.59 10.99
C VAL A 332 -9.98 13.72 11.75
N THR A 333 -9.00 13.12 11.04
CA THR A 333 -8.02 12.25 11.69
C THR A 333 -7.15 13.02 12.69
N THR A 334 -6.75 14.26 12.36
CA THR A 334 -5.85 15.06 13.22
C THR A 334 -6.59 15.73 14.38
N LEU A 335 -7.81 16.22 14.19
CA LEU A 335 -8.62 16.79 15.28
C LEU A 335 -9.03 15.74 16.31
N TYR A 336 -9.29 14.52 15.89
CA TYR A 336 -9.67 13.41 16.75
C TYR A 336 -8.53 12.40 16.92
N LEU A 337 -7.27 12.86 16.81
CA LEU A 337 -6.10 11.99 16.92
C LEU A 337 -6.05 11.23 18.25
N ASP A 338 -6.50 11.84 19.33
CA ASP A 338 -6.59 11.20 20.66
C ASP A 338 -7.52 9.97 20.67
N LEU A 339 -8.56 9.94 19.82
CA LEU A 339 -9.44 8.78 19.63
C LEU A 339 -8.87 7.80 18.60
N VAL A 340 -8.36 8.32 17.49
CA VAL A 340 -7.85 7.50 16.40
C VAL A 340 -6.62 6.70 16.84
N ILE A 341 -5.78 7.26 17.72
CA ILE A 341 -4.58 6.60 18.23
C ILE A 341 -4.90 5.39 19.13
N LEU A 342 -6.13 5.28 19.65
CA LEU A 342 -6.59 4.10 20.42
C LEU A 342 -6.64 2.83 19.55
N PHE A 343 -6.60 2.99 18.24
CA PHE A 343 -6.49 1.89 17.30
C PHE A 343 -5.21 1.06 17.50
N ILE A 344 -4.11 1.69 17.91
CA ILE A 344 -2.84 1.03 18.21
C ILE A 344 -2.60 0.90 19.72
N GLY A 345 -1.77 -0.09 20.09
CA GLY A 345 -1.37 -0.34 21.48
C GLY A 345 -0.70 0.86 22.13
N GLU A 346 -0.77 0.94 23.47
CA GLU A 346 -0.34 2.11 24.25
C GLU A 346 1.15 2.42 24.05
N ALA A 347 2.02 1.39 24.06
CA ALA A 347 3.46 1.53 23.89
C ALA A 347 3.87 2.20 22.57
N TYR A 348 3.01 2.13 21.55
CA TYR A 348 3.26 2.70 20.22
C TYR A 348 2.81 4.15 20.07
N ARG A 349 2.03 4.69 21.04
CA ARG A 349 1.46 6.03 20.96
C ARG A 349 2.48 7.15 21.13
N ALA A 350 3.70 6.82 21.57
CA ALA A 350 4.81 7.77 21.64
C ALA A 350 5.10 8.45 20.27
N GLY A 351 4.84 7.75 19.16
CA GLY A 351 5.00 8.29 17.80
C GLY A 351 3.82 9.08 17.26
N ARG A 352 2.78 9.41 18.06
CA ARG A 352 1.53 10.04 17.60
C ARG A 352 1.72 11.28 16.73
N ASP A 353 2.71 12.09 17.04
CA ASP A 353 2.97 13.36 16.35
C ASP A 353 3.53 13.21 14.93
N VAL A 354 3.94 12.00 14.55
CA VAL A 354 4.33 11.66 13.17
C VAL A 354 3.12 11.52 12.25
N ILE A 355 1.95 11.15 12.79
CA ILE A 355 0.75 10.83 12.01
C ILE A 355 0.29 12.01 11.13
N PRO A 356 0.20 13.27 11.63
CA PRO A 356 -0.16 14.40 10.78
C PRO A 356 0.81 14.65 9.61
N ILE A 357 2.11 14.42 9.83
CA ILE A 357 3.15 14.57 8.78
C ILE A 357 2.92 13.52 7.68
N LEU A 358 2.73 12.25 8.09
CA LEU A 358 2.47 11.14 7.18
C LEU A 358 1.14 11.30 6.42
N LEU A 359 0.08 11.77 7.09
CA LEU A 359 -1.20 12.06 6.44
C LEU A 359 -1.06 13.13 5.37
N MET A 360 -0.32 14.21 5.66
CA MET A 360 -0.10 15.28 4.69
C MET A 360 0.76 14.79 3.51
N GLY A 361 1.80 14.01 3.76
CA GLY A 361 2.57 13.35 2.69
C GLY A 361 1.68 12.49 1.80
N ASN A 362 0.86 11.62 2.39
CA ASN A 362 -0.08 10.76 1.64
C ASN A 362 -1.16 11.56 0.89
N LEU A 363 -1.58 12.72 1.41
CA LEU A 363 -2.46 13.65 0.71
C LEU A 363 -1.78 14.19 -0.57
N PHE A 364 -0.53 14.62 -0.49
CA PHE A 364 0.23 15.07 -1.67
C PHE A 364 0.44 13.94 -2.68
N LEU A 365 0.72 12.73 -2.22
CA LEU A 365 0.78 11.55 -3.09
C LEU A 365 -0.56 11.30 -3.79
N GLY A 366 -1.67 11.47 -3.11
CA GLY A 366 -3.02 11.39 -3.69
C GLY A 366 -3.27 12.42 -4.79
N ILE A 367 -2.88 13.68 -4.55
CA ILE A 367 -2.96 14.74 -5.56
C ILE A 367 -2.04 14.42 -6.75
N PHE A 368 -0.81 13.96 -6.49
CA PHE A 368 0.11 13.51 -7.54
C PHE A 368 -0.51 12.44 -8.44
N TYR A 369 -1.18 11.43 -7.85
CA TYR A 369 -1.89 10.41 -8.62
C TYR A 369 -3.07 10.98 -9.41
N ASN A 370 -3.81 11.93 -8.86
CA ASN A 370 -4.87 12.62 -9.61
C ASN A 370 -4.28 13.41 -10.78
N LEU A 371 -3.20 14.13 -10.57
CA LEU A 371 -2.51 14.84 -11.66
C LEU A 371 -1.93 13.88 -12.72
N SER A 372 -1.71 12.58 -12.43
CA SER A 372 -1.07 11.63 -13.35
C SER A 372 -1.77 11.47 -14.70
N PHE A 373 -3.02 11.90 -14.84
CA PHE A 373 -3.81 11.78 -16.08
C PHE A 373 -3.20 12.57 -17.23
N TRP A 374 -2.57 13.72 -16.98
CA TRP A 374 -2.01 14.52 -18.05
C TRP A 374 -0.98 13.72 -18.89
N TYR A 375 -0.06 13.01 -18.26
CA TYR A 375 0.95 12.25 -19.01
C TYR A 375 0.40 10.93 -19.55
N LYS A 376 -0.64 10.36 -18.94
CA LYS A 376 -1.33 9.17 -19.46
C LYS A 376 -2.11 9.50 -20.73
N LEU A 377 -2.90 10.60 -20.73
CA LEU A 377 -3.74 11.02 -21.85
C LEU A 377 -2.93 11.59 -23.00
N THR A 378 -1.78 12.21 -22.75
CA THR A 378 -0.90 12.76 -23.79
C THR A 378 0.14 11.77 -24.29
N ASN A 379 0.07 10.48 -23.89
CA ASN A 379 1.07 9.44 -24.22
C ASN A 379 2.50 9.77 -23.78
N ARG A 380 2.65 10.60 -22.73
CA ARG A 380 3.94 11.03 -22.18
C ARG A 380 4.29 10.33 -20.86
N THR A 381 4.05 9.03 -20.78
CA THR A 381 4.21 8.22 -19.56
C THR A 381 5.64 8.23 -18.99
N ILE A 382 6.64 8.58 -19.80
CA ILE A 382 8.03 8.76 -19.36
C ILE A 382 8.15 9.82 -18.25
N TYR A 383 7.31 10.87 -18.26
CA TYR A 383 7.30 11.87 -17.19
C TYR A 383 6.82 11.28 -15.86
N GLY A 384 5.84 10.37 -15.89
CA GLY A 384 5.42 9.65 -14.69
C GLY A 384 6.55 8.81 -14.07
N ALA A 385 7.32 8.14 -14.94
CA ALA A 385 8.52 7.40 -14.55
C ALA A 385 9.58 8.32 -13.93
N LEU A 386 9.91 9.41 -14.62
CA LEU A 386 10.91 10.38 -14.18
C LEU A 386 10.54 11.00 -12.81
N LEU A 387 9.28 11.41 -12.63
CA LEU A 387 8.78 11.97 -11.38
C LEU A 387 8.87 10.95 -10.23
N SER A 388 8.58 9.67 -10.49
CA SER A 388 8.71 8.60 -9.49
C SER A 388 10.18 8.38 -9.10
N VAL A 389 11.11 8.40 -10.05
CA VAL A 389 12.56 8.27 -9.80
C VAL A 389 13.09 9.49 -9.02
N ILE A 390 12.65 10.70 -9.37
CA ILE A 390 13.01 11.92 -8.61
C ILE A 390 12.52 11.78 -7.16
N GLY A 391 11.26 11.34 -6.96
CA GLY A 391 10.72 11.09 -5.63
C GLY A 391 11.57 10.09 -4.86
N ALA A 392 11.94 8.96 -5.48
CA ALA A 392 12.80 7.95 -4.86
C ALA A 392 14.18 8.52 -4.49
N GLY A 393 14.79 9.32 -5.35
CA GLY A 393 16.04 10.00 -5.05
C GLY A 393 15.93 10.94 -3.85
N ILE A 394 14.86 11.74 -3.78
CA ILE A 394 14.59 12.62 -2.63
C ILE A 394 14.37 11.79 -1.36
N THR A 395 13.58 10.70 -1.44
CA THR A 395 13.36 9.78 -0.32
C THR A 395 14.69 9.26 0.22
N VAL A 396 15.57 8.76 -0.65
CA VAL A 396 16.89 8.25 -0.25
C VAL A 396 17.72 9.37 0.42
N VAL A 397 17.94 10.47 -0.28
CA VAL A 397 18.79 11.56 0.21
C VAL A 397 18.31 12.12 1.55
N LEU A 398 17.01 12.40 1.67
CA LEU A 398 16.46 12.98 2.90
C LEU A 398 16.44 11.97 4.06
N ASN A 399 16.23 10.68 3.83
CA ASN A 399 16.35 9.70 4.90
C ASN A 399 17.80 9.61 5.41
N PHE A 400 18.81 9.57 4.52
CA PHE A 400 20.22 9.57 4.93
C PHE A 400 20.63 10.80 5.74
N THR A 401 20.05 11.96 5.44
CA THR A 401 20.38 13.22 6.13
C THR A 401 19.55 13.45 7.39
N LEU A 402 18.28 13.07 7.40
CA LEU A 402 17.36 13.42 8.50
C LEU A 402 17.25 12.33 9.57
N ILE A 403 17.36 11.03 9.22
CA ILE A 403 17.23 9.94 10.22
C ILE A 403 18.26 10.06 11.34
N PRO A 404 19.57 10.28 11.08
CA PRO A 404 20.55 10.32 12.16
C PRO A 404 20.28 11.40 13.21
N SER A 405 19.64 12.51 12.82
CA SER A 405 19.39 13.65 13.71
C SER A 405 17.96 13.69 14.27
N PHE A 406 16.97 13.19 13.52
CA PHE A 406 15.55 13.33 13.85
C PHE A 406 14.83 11.99 14.01
N GLY A 407 15.54 10.85 13.86
CA GLY A 407 14.95 9.52 13.97
C GLY A 407 13.79 9.32 12.99
N TYR A 408 12.72 8.70 13.46
CA TYR A 408 11.54 8.45 12.64
C TYR A 408 10.79 9.71 12.18
N TYR A 409 10.96 10.84 12.86
CA TYR A 409 10.48 12.14 12.33
C TYR A 409 11.20 12.51 11.03
N GLY A 410 12.49 12.19 10.93
CA GLY A 410 13.27 12.35 9.70
C GLY A 410 12.68 11.56 8.54
N SER A 411 12.29 10.30 8.77
CA SER A 411 11.62 9.46 7.76
C SER A 411 10.27 10.04 7.33
N ALA A 412 9.47 10.53 8.28
CA ALA A 412 8.17 11.14 7.96
C ALA A 412 8.31 12.42 7.12
N TRP A 413 9.26 13.30 7.47
CA TRP A 413 9.54 14.50 6.70
C TRP A 413 10.14 14.18 5.33
N ALA A 414 10.99 13.15 5.22
CA ALA A 414 11.51 12.70 3.93
C ALA A 414 10.38 12.28 2.98
N ALA A 415 9.43 11.49 3.45
CA ALA A 415 8.24 11.09 2.68
C ALA A 415 7.37 12.30 2.30
N PHE A 416 7.15 13.23 3.25
CA PHE A 416 6.41 14.47 3.00
C PHE A 416 7.03 15.28 1.85
N PHE A 417 8.32 15.58 1.92
CA PHE A 417 9.00 16.39 0.90
C PHE A 417 9.13 15.67 -0.44
N ALA A 418 9.33 14.35 -0.45
CA ALA A 418 9.35 13.57 -1.68
C ALA A 418 7.99 13.66 -2.41
N TYR A 419 6.88 13.41 -1.72
CA TYR A 419 5.54 13.45 -2.31
C TYR A 419 5.10 14.87 -2.66
N PHE A 420 5.44 15.86 -1.84
CA PHE A 420 5.20 17.26 -2.14
C PHE A 420 5.92 17.68 -3.43
N THR A 421 7.20 17.34 -3.58
CA THR A 421 7.99 17.67 -4.77
C THR A 421 7.43 16.97 -6.01
N MET A 422 7.08 15.68 -5.92
CA MET A 422 6.43 14.94 -7.03
C MET A 422 5.12 15.61 -7.46
N MET A 423 4.28 16.03 -6.51
CA MET A 423 3.03 16.74 -6.78
C MET A 423 3.28 18.08 -7.48
N VAL A 424 4.19 18.91 -6.94
CA VAL A 424 4.50 20.23 -7.50
C VAL A 424 5.08 20.11 -8.91
N LEU A 425 6.04 19.22 -9.12
CA LEU A 425 6.63 19.01 -10.44
C LEU A 425 5.60 18.51 -11.46
N SER A 426 4.73 17.55 -11.04
CA SER A 426 3.65 17.06 -11.90
C SER A 426 2.67 18.18 -12.27
N TYR A 427 2.32 19.05 -11.32
CA TYR A 427 1.47 20.22 -11.57
C TYR A 427 2.12 21.20 -12.54
N VAL A 428 3.37 21.57 -12.34
CA VAL A 428 4.11 22.51 -13.22
C VAL A 428 4.21 21.96 -14.64
N LEU A 429 4.56 20.68 -14.79
CA LEU A 429 4.62 20.03 -16.10
C LEU A 429 3.24 19.92 -16.77
N SER A 430 2.19 19.65 -16.00
CA SER A 430 0.84 19.59 -16.55
C SER A 430 0.41 20.92 -17.15
N ARG A 431 0.74 22.05 -16.53
CA ARG A 431 0.44 23.39 -17.08
C ARG A 431 1.07 23.64 -18.44
N ARG A 432 2.24 23.04 -18.69
CA ARG A 432 2.95 23.19 -19.97
C ARG A 432 2.42 22.27 -21.06
N PHE A 433 2.07 21.03 -20.72
CA PHE A 433 1.75 19.99 -21.71
C PHE A 433 0.25 19.68 -21.83
N PHE A 434 -0.53 19.99 -20.80
CA PHE A 434 -1.96 19.71 -20.73
C PHE A 434 -2.63 20.74 -19.81
N PRO A 435 -2.88 21.96 -20.28
CA PRO A 435 -3.28 23.11 -19.46
C PRO A 435 -4.71 22.99 -18.93
N VAL A 436 -4.91 22.21 -17.89
CA VAL A 436 -6.19 22.11 -17.17
C VAL A 436 -6.41 23.39 -16.37
N PRO A 437 -7.61 24.01 -16.41
CA PRO A 437 -7.93 25.25 -15.71
C PRO A 437 -8.21 25.01 -14.22
N TYR A 438 -7.18 24.59 -13.46
CA TYR A 438 -7.30 24.34 -12.03
C TYR A 438 -7.62 25.61 -11.26
N GLN A 439 -8.54 25.50 -10.29
CA GLN A 439 -8.90 26.60 -9.36
C GLN A 439 -7.86 26.71 -8.23
N ASN A 440 -6.64 27.15 -8.55
CA ASN A 440 -5.50 27.10 -7.66
C ASN A 440 -5.73 27.77 -6.31
N LYS A 441 -6.42 28.91 -6.27
CA LYS A 441 -6.73 29.63 -5.01
C LYS A 441 -7.59 28.80 -4.07
N ARG A 442 -8.58 28.09 -4.63
CA ARG A 442 -9.48 27.20 -3.85
C ARG A 442 -8.75 25.95 -3.38
N ILE A 443 -7.98 25.30 -4.29
CA ILE A 443 -7.16 24.13 -3.94
C ILE A 443 -6.19 24.47 -2.82
N LEU A 444 -5.48 25.60 -2.92
CA LEU A 444 -4.56 26.05 -1.89
C LEU A 444 -5.28 26.34 -0.56
N LEU A 445 -6.46 26.97 -0.60
CA LEU A 445 -7.26 27.18 0.60
C LEU A 445 -7.65 25.85 1.26
N TYR A 446 -8.11 24.87 0.46
CA TYR A 446 -8.50 23.55 0.98
C TYR A 446 -7.30 22.72 1.51
N LEU A 447 -6.08 23.06 1.14
CA LEU A 447 -4.87 22.46 1.71
C LEU A 447 -4.42 23.18 2.99
N LEU A 448 -4.46 24.50 3.01
CA LEU A 448 -3.93 25.29 4.13
C LEU A 448 -4.91 25.42 5.30
N LEU A 449 -6.22 25.54 5.02
CA LEU A 449 -7.24 25.71 6.07
C LEU A 449 -7.28 24.53 7.05
N PRO A 450 -7.29 23.25 6.63
CA PRO A 450 -7.24 22.13 7.57
C PRO A 450 -5.99 22.13 8.46
N VAL A 451 -4.83 22.49 7.88
CA VAL A 451 -3.59 22.61 8.65
C VAL A 451 -3.68 23.73 9.69
N ALA A 452 -4.21 24.90 9.31
CA ALA A 452 -4.40 25.99 10.22
C ALA A 452 -5.36 25.62 11.37
N LEU A 453 -6.51 24.99 11.06
CA LEU A 453 -7.47 24.52 12.05
C LEU A 453 -6.88 23.47 13.00
N TYR A 454 -6.08 22.54 12.47
CA TYR A 454 -5.34 21.57 13.28
C TYR A 454 -4.34 22.26 14.22
N LEU A 455 -3.57 23.23 13.73
CA LEU A 455 -2.62 23.97 14.55
C LEU A 455 -3.32 24.79 15.63
N VAL A 456 -4.49 25.40 15.34
CA VAL A 456 -5.34 26.07 16.33
C VAL A 456 -5.77 25.06 17.40
N SER A 457 -6.32 23.90 17.02
CA SER A 457 -6.71 22.86 17.98
C SER A 457 -5.55 22.42 18.87
N ARG A 458 -4.34 22.27 18.29
CA ARG A 458 -3.14 21.85 19.03
C ARG A 458 -2.61 22.93 19.99
N ALA A 459 -2.77 24.21 19.65
CA ALA A 459 -2.33 25.33 20.47
C ALA A 459 -3.24 25.59 21.68
N LEU A 460 -4.46 25.04 21.69
CA LEU A 460 -5.39 25.21 22.79
C LEU A 460 -4.94 24.35 23.99
N PRO A 461 -4.92 24.91 25.22
CA PRO A 461 -4.41 24.23 26.41
C PRO A 461 -5.46 23.28 27.04
N PHE A 462 -6.22 22.56 26.22
CA PHE A 462 -7.24 21.64 26.71
C PHE A 462 -6.75 20.19 26.62
N GLU A 463 -6.86 19.47 27.72
CA GLU A 463 -6.66 18.02 27.73
C GLU A 463 -7.75 17.28 26.94
N PRO A 464 -7.48 16.04 26.48
CA PRO A 464 -8.50 15.22 25.82
C PRO A 464 -9.75 15.06 26.71
N GLY A 465 -10.90 15.54 26.22
CA GLY A 465 -12.15 15.54 26.97
C GLY A 465 -13.30 16.17 26.18
N LEU A 466 -14.49 16.21 26.75
CA LEU A 466 -15.70 16.69 26.08
C LEU A 466 -15.55 18.11 25.51
N LEU A 467 -14.91 19.02 26.26
CA LEU A 467 -14.71 20.39 25.81
C LEU A 467 -13.81 20.46 24.57
N LYS A 468 -12.67 19.72 24.57
CA LYS A 468 -11.77 19.66 23.42
C LYS A 468 -12.47 19.08 22.19
N TYR A 469 -13.24 18.00 22.35
CA TYR A 469 -13.99 17.41 21.25
C TYR A 469 -15.10 18.31 20.73
N PHE A 470 -15.76 19.07 21.60
CA PHE A 470 -16.73 20.09 21.19
C PHE A 470 -16.06 21.17 20.32
N ILE A 471 -14.92 21.72 20.79
CA ILE A 471 -14.16 22.74 20.03
C ILE A 471 -13.68 22.15 18.68
N ASN A 472 -13.14 20.92 18.67
CA ASN A 472 -12.71 20.26 17.46
C ASN A 472 -13.88 20.07 16.47
N THR A 473 -15.07 19.76 16.97
CA THR A 473 -16.28 19.67 16.14
C THR A 473 -16.66 21.04 15.56
N MET A 474 -16.51 22.11 16.33
CA MET A 474 -16.72 23.48 15.82
C MET A 474 -15.70 23.84 14.72
N LEU A 475 -14.41 23.50 14.90
CA LEU A 475 -13.39 23.72 13.90
C LEU A 475 -13.67 22.90 12.61
N LEU A 476 -14.10 21.65 12.76
CA LEU A 476 -14.54 20.83 11.63
C LEU A 476 -15.74 21.47 10.91
N PHE A 477 -16.71 21.98 11.67
CA PHE A 477 -17.88 22.66 11.11
C PHE A 477 -17.49 23.93 10.35
N VAL A 478 -16.51 24.71 10.83
CA VAL A 478 -15.95 25.87 10.11
C VAL A 478 -15.41 25.45 8.74
N PHE A 479 -14.66 24.35 8.68
CA PHE A 479 -14.18 23.81 7.40
C PHE A 479 -15.34 23.44 6.47
N LEU A 480 -16.31 22.68 6.94
CA LEU A 480 -17.45 22.23 6.15
C LEU A 480 -18.31 23.39 5.64
N VAL A 481 -18.58 24.40 6.48
CA VAL A 481 -19.32 25.62 6.10
C VAL A 481 -18.53 26.40 5.02
N THR A 482 -17.21 26.54 5.20
CA THR A 482 -16.36 27.22 4.21
C THR A 482 -16.44 26.52 2.85
N VAL A 483 -16.32 25.19 2.82
CA VAL A 483 -16.43 24.38 1.60
C VAL A 483 -17.83 24.54 0.99
N PHE A 484 -18.88 24.40 1.81
CA PHE A 484 -20.27 24.52 1.33
C PHE A 484 -20.54 25.90 0.72
N TYR A 485 -20.12 26.98 1.39
CA TYR A 485 -20.31 28.35 0.90
C TYR A 485 -19.59 28.59 -0.45
N LEU A 486 -18.36 28.09 -0.58
CA LEU A 486 -17.56 28.26 -1.79
C LEU A 486 -18.03 27.37 -2.96
N GLU A 487 -18.58 26.19 -2.66
CA GLU A 487 -18.97 25.20 -3.67
C GLU A 487 -20.48 25.09 -3.89
N ARG A 488 -21.29 25.91 -3.21
CA ARG A 488 -22.77 25.86 -3.28
C ARG A 488 -23.31 25.86 -4.72
N ASN A 489 -22.71 26.67 -5.61
CA ASN A 489 -23.15 26.79 -7.00
C ASN A 489 -22.79 25.51 -7.80
N SER A 490 -21.62 24.91 -7.54
CA SER A 490 -21.21 23.63 -8.15
C SER A 490 -22.11 22.49 -7.70
N LEU A 491 -22.48 22.46 -6.41
CA LEU A 491 -23.37 21.44 -5.82
C LEU A 491 -24.80 21.57 -6.36
N LEU A 492 -25.33 22.77 -6.46
CA LEU A 492 -26.67 23.03 -7.03
C LEU A 492 -26.74 22.58 -8.49
N ASN A 493 -25.72 22.86 -9.28
CA ASN A 493 -25.65 22.43 -10.69
C ASN A 493 -25.57 20.90 -10.86
N LEU A 494 -24.92 20.18 -9.92
CA LEU A 494 -24.91 18.72 -9.92
C LEU A 494 -26.27 18.11 -9.58
N ILE A 495 -26.99 18.69 -8.63
CA ILE A 495 -28.35 18.24 -8.25
C ILE A 495 -29.35 18.47 -9.37
N GLN A 496 -29.24 19.59 -10.12
CA GLN A 496 -30.11 19.89 -11.24
C GLN A 496 -29.88 18.94 -12.44
N ARG A 497 -28.62 18.59 -12.74
CA ARG A 497 -28.29 17.63 -13.81
C ARG A 497 -28.74 16.18 -13.55
N HIS A 498 -29.08 15.82 -12.32
CA HIS A 498 -29.64 14.51 -11.99
C HIS A 498 -31.17 14.47 -12.03
N LYS A 499 -31.82 15.64 -12.25
CA LYS A 499 -33.27 15.73 -12.39
C LYS A 499 -33.76 15.80 -13.86
N ASP A 500 -32.82 16.07 -14.74
CA ASP A 500 -33.00 16.00 -16.22
C ASP A 500 -32.39 14.66 -16.72
#